data_7853ca7e2ef2806b7dc7182269c78594
#
_entry.id   7853ca7e2ef2806b7dc7182269c78594
#
_cell.length_a   1.000
_cell.length_b   1.000
_cell.length_c   1.000
_cell.angle_alpha   90.00
_cell.angle_beta   90.00
_cell.angle_gamma   90.00
#
_symmetry.space_group_name_H-M   'P 1'
#
loop_
_entity.id
_entity.type
_entity.pdbx_description
1 polymer ?
#
loop_
_entity_poly.entity_id
_entity_poly.type
_entity_poly.pdbx_seq_one_letter_code
_entity_poly.pdbx_strand_id
1 'polypeptide(L)'
;MTQDRRKICCALWAATSLCMSYAPRPSRGAAAPSRARASGTIEFRDVTKQAGIHFKHNSGAFGKKYLPETMGSGVCVLDYDNDGWQDILFVNSMDWPGHKGATNTYPALYHNNRDGTFTDVTREAGLAVESYGLGCAVADYDNDGFEDIYITTVGSNRLFRNLGNGKFADVTLKAGVADSGFSASAVWFDYDNDGKLDLFVTHYIDWSIAKDQYCTLDNKNKSYCTPQTYKGESSTLFHNKGDGTFENVTKRAGLHDPTSKSLGAAMLDYDNDGWMDLFVANDTEPNKLYRNNHNGTFSDVGVQVGVAFSESGRVRAGMGVDAGDYDSSGWQSLLIGNFTNESMSLYRNDGSGLFVDEEISSGIRQMSLQALTFACFFFDYDLDGRLDIFAANGHVSDDISVVQPTLKYAQPAILFHNSGNRKFEDTSAKVGPALQQPVVGRGAAYLDYDNDGDLDLLITANNGPARLLRNENGNQNDLLRVKLVGTRSNREGIGAKVTLTTSAGARLLRMVKTGSSYASQSELPLTFGLGKPEAGKTVSIEIIWPSGQKDSLSKISADQFITVKEGSGIIAARPIAVGKSTP
;
A
#
# COMPACT_ATOMS: atom_id res chain seq x y z
N MET A 1 -11.23 42.75 -73.17
CA MET A 1 -12.61 43.18 -73.30
C MET A 1 -13.06 43.52 -71.91
N THR A 2 -13.01 44.77 -71.64
CA THR A 2 -13.98 45.80 -71.29
C THR A 2 -14.52 45.67 -69.89
N GLN A 3 -14.02 46.56 -68.98
CA GLN A 3 -14.61 47.86 -68.59
C GLN A 3 -15.80 47.65 -67.63
N ASP A 4 -16.11 48.36 -66.57
CA ASP A 4 -15.75 49.75 -66.23
C ASP A 4 -16.12 50.02 -64.75
N ARG A 5 -15.30 50.78 -64.08
CA ARG A 5 -15.52 51.94 -63.21
C ARG A 5 -16.91 52.22 -62.61
N ARG A 6 -16.98 52.61 -61.33
CA ARG A 6 -17.10 54.01 -60.91
C ARG A 6 -16.97 54.18 -59.40
N LYS A 7 -16.19 55.20 -59.07
CA LYS A 7 -16.01 55.90 -57.78
C LYS A 7 -17.31 56.63 -57.37
N ILE A 8 -17.52 56.85 -56.10
CA ILE A 8 -17.97 58.15 -55.55
C ILE A 8 -17.45 58.27 -54.09
N CYS A 9 -16.95 59.49 -53.83
CA CYS A 9 -16.35 60.03 -52.59
C CYS A 9 -17.35 60.57 -51.59
N CYS A 10 -16.78 60.90 -50.40
CA CYS A 10 -17.19 61.90 -49.38
C CYS A 10 -18.14 61.38 -48.29
N ALA A 11 -17.98 61.68 -47.02
CA ALA A 11 -17.32 62.77 -46.33
C ALA A 11 -17.09 62.35 -44.85
N LEU A 12 -16.12 62.99 -44.23
CA LEU A 12 -15.76 63.00 -42.82
C LEU A 12 -16.91 63.37 -41.91
N TRP A 13 -17.03 62.66 -40.75
CA TRP A 13 -17.43 63.28 -39.49
C TRP A 13 -16.65 62.60 -38.35
N ALA A 14 -15.82 63.35 -37.66
CA ALA A 14 -15.12 62.96 -36.47
C ALA A 14 -16.09 63.02 -35.28
N ALA A 15 -16.27 61.90 -34.59
CA ALA A 15 -16.85 61.84 -33.25
C ALA A 15 -15.86 61.17 -32.32
N THR A 16 -15.22 61.97 -31.48
CA THR A 16 -14.42 61.56 -30.35
C THR A 16 -15.29 60.93 -29.28
N SER A 17 -15.27 59.57 -29.19
CA SER A 17 -15.83 58.85 -28.05
C SER A 17 -14.73 58.50 -27.08
N LEU A 18 -14.78 59.12 -25.90
CA LEU A 18 -14.00 58.77 -24.74
C LEU A 18 -14.40 57.35 -24.28
N CYS A 19 -13.58 56.34 -24.57
CA CYS A 19 -13.69 55.01 -23.94
C CYS A 19 -13.08 55.08 -22.54
N MET A 20 -13.94 55.22 -21.53
CA MET A 20 -13.55 54.88 -20.16
C MET A 20 -13.37 53.38 -20.07
N SER A 21 -12.14 52.93 -19.93
CA SER A 21 -11.81 51.55 -19.62
C SER A 21 -12.23 51.22 -18.19
N TYR A 22 -13.36 50.53 -18.06
CA TYR A 22 -13.74 49.86 -16.82
C TYR A 22 -12.86 48.61 -16.64
N ALA A 23 -11.84 48.70 -15.79
CA ALA A 23 -11.16 47.52 -15.29
C ALA A 23 -12.09 46.78 -14.31
N PRO A 24 -12.36 45.47 -14.51
CA PRO A 24 -13.13 44.72 -13.52
C PRO A 24 -12.33 44.66 -12.21
N ARG A 25 -12.90 45.11 -11.11
CA ARG A 25 -12.38 44.87 -9.77
C ARG A 25 -12.38 43.38 -9.53
N PRO A 26 -11.28 42.76 -8.97
CA PRO A 26 -11.31 41.40 -8.54
C PRO A 26 -12.42 41.22 -7.50
N SER A 27 -13.39 40.38 -7.77
CA SER A 27 -14.37 39.93 -6.80
C SER A 27 -13.62 39.29 -5.63
N ARG A 28 -13.73 39.87 -4.43
CA ARG A 28 -13.36 39.19 -3.19
C ARG A 28 -14.17 37.89 -3.17
N GLY A 29 -13.53 36.78 -3.38
CA GLY A 29 -14.14 35.47 -3.16
C GLY A 29 -14.71 35.45 -1.74
N ALA A 30 -16.02 35.32 -1.63
CA ALA A 30 -16.66 35.01 -0.38
C ALA A 30 -16.07 33.69 0.11
N ALA A 31 -15.51 33.70 1.33
CA ALA A 31 -15.14 32.46 2.00
C ALA A 31 -16.38 31.55 2.02
N ALA A 32 -16.25 30.34 1.51
CA ALA A 32 -17.33 29.37 1.62
C ALA A 32 -17.70 29.22 3.11
N PRO A 33 -18.99 29.13 3.46
CA PRO A 33 -19.39 28.92 4.83
C PRO A 33 -18.77 27.64 5.36
N SER A 34 -18.10 27.72 6.52
CA SER A 34 -17.60 26.54 7.23
C SER A 34 -18.78 25.62 7.50
N ARG A 35 -18.84 24.49 6.80
CA ARG A 35 -19.84 23.46 7.09
C ARG A 35 -19.50 22.86 8.47
N ALA A 36 -20.51 22.69 9.30
CA ALA A 36 -20.37 21.95 10.55
C ALA A 36 -19.94 20.52 10.20
N ARG A 37 -18.80 20.09 10.73
CA ARG A 37 -18.33 18.69 10.63
C ARG A 37 -19.28 17.77 11.39
N ALA A 38 -19.41 16.52 10.95
CA ALA A 38 -20.16 15.52 11.69
C ALA A 38 -19.56 15.36 13.10
N SER A 39 -20.41 15.36 14.13
CA SER A 39 -19.99 15.07 15.50
C SER A 39 -20.47 13.66 15.85
N GLY A 40 -19.57 12.71 15.80
CA GLY A 40 -19.85 11.29 16.11
C GLY A 40 -18.61 10.60 16.64
N THR A 41 -18.78 9.42 17.19
CA THR A 41 -17.65 8.50 17.44
C THR A 41 -17.20 7.95 16.10
N ILE A 42 -15.89 7.75 15.93
CA ILE A 42 -15.33 7.06 14.75
C ILE A 42 -15.83 5.62 14.78
N GLU A 43 -16.33 5.13 13.65
CA GLU A 43 -16.83 3.77 13.49
C GLU A 43 -16.45 3.22 12.12
N PHE A 44 -15.84 2.04 12.08
CA PHE A 44 -15.67 1.29 10.83
C PHE A 44 -16.93 0.48 10.55
N ARG A 45 -17.57 0.73 9.41
CA ARG A 45 -18.77 0.04 8.97
C ARG A 45 -18.50 -0.83 7.75
N ASP A 46 -18.92 -2.10 7.81
CA ASP A 46 -18.85 -3.00 6.65
C ASP A 46 -19.86 -2.57 5.58
N VAL A 47 -19.35 -2.03 4.49
CA VAL A 47 -20.13 -1.57 3.34
C VAL A 47 -19.94 -2.45 2.11
N THR A 48 -19.22 -3.57 2.22
CA THR A 48 -18.85 -4.47 1.13
C THR A 48 -20.01 -4.77 0.18
N LYS A 49 -21.13 -5.19 0.74
CA LYS A 49 -22.31 -5.55 -0.06
C LYS A 49 -22.99 -4.33 -0.70
N GLN A 50 -23.08 -3.21 0.03
CA GLN A 50 -23.65 -1.96 -0.48
C GLN A 50 -22.78 -1.39 -1.59
N ALA A 51 -21.46 -1.52 -1.47
CA ALA A 51 -20.48 -1.12 -2.47
C ALA A 51 -20.44 -2.04 -3.71
N GLY A 52 -21.25 -3.11 -3.76
CA GLY A 52 -21.31 -4.01 -4.92
C GLY A 52 -20.11 -4.96 -5.02
N ILE A 53 -19.30 -5.11 -3.98
CA ILE A 53 -18.15 -6.01 -3.98
C ILE A 53 -18.61 -7.43 -3.65
N HIS A 54 -18.37 -8.37 -4.57
CA HIS A 54 -18.76 -9.77 -4.45
C HIS A 54 -17.57 -10.74 -4.49
N PHE A 55 -16.35 -10.20 -4.43
CA PHE A 55 -15.13 -11.00 -4.46
C PHE A 55 -15.08 -12.00 -3.30
N LYS A 56 -14.75 -13.24 -3.64
CA LYS A 56 -14.44 -14.31 -2.71
C LYS A 56 -13.17 -15.02 -3.16
N HIS A 57 -12.20 -15.08 -2.27
CA HIS A 57 -10.96 -15.81 -2.53
C HIS A 57 -11.22 -17.31 -2.64
N ASN A 58 -10.61 -17.96 -3.63
CA ASN A 58 -10.52 -19.41 -3.78
C ASN A 58 -9.09 -19.85 -3.46
N SER A 59 -8.88 -20.54 -2.36
CA SER A 59 -7.55 -21.07 -2.00
C SER A 59 -7.19 -22.37 -2.72
N GLY A 60 -8.10 -22.92 -3.53
CA GLY A 60 -7.94 -24.23 -4.17
C GLY A 60 -8.01 -25.42 -3.21
N ALA A 61 -8.37 -25.20 -1.94
CA ALA A 61 -8.37 -26.24 -0.91
C ALA A 61 -9.37 -27.38 -1.21
N PHE A 62 -8.88 -28.62 -1.25
CA PHE A 62 -9.67 -29.83 -1.55
C PHE A 62 -9.36 -31.01 -0.60
N GLY A 63 -8.80 -30.71 0.58
CA GLY A 63 -8.52 -31.68 1.65
C GLY A 63 -7.11 -32.27 1.63
N LYS A 64 -6.26 -31.92 0.65
CA LYS A 64 -4.84 -32.35 0.62
C LYS A 64 -3.95 -31.53 1.52
N LYS A 65 -4.42 -30.37 2.03
CA LYS A 65 -3.68 -29.49 2.93
C LYS A 65 -2.32 -29.10 2.35
N TYR A 66 -2.33 -28.52 1.14
CA TYR A 66 -1.14 -27.97 0.53
C TYR A 66 -0.82 -26.61 1.16
N LEU A 67 0.44 -26.36 1.51
CA LEU A 67 0.83 -25.14 2.23
C LEU A 67 0.36 -23.84 1.52
N PRO A 68 0.43 -23.70 0.18
CA PRO A 68 -0.06 -22.49 -0.47
C PRO A 68 -1.55 -22.18 -0.23
N GLU A 69 -2.37 -23.18 0.08
CA GLU A 69 -3.80 -23.00 0.38
C GLU A 69 -4.04 -22.10 1.61
N THR A 70 -2.99 -21.81 2.40
CA THR A 70 -3.06 -21.00 3.61
C THR A 70 -2.56 -19.56 3.39
N MET A 71 -1.94 -19.23 2.25
CA MET A 71 -1.10 -18.05 2.06
C MET A 71 -1.73 -16.91 1.25
N GLY A 72 -2.68 -17.19 0.37
CA GLY A 72 -3.37 -16.13 -0.41
C GLY A 72 -4.35 -15.39 0.48
N SER A 73 -4.66 -14.21 0.21
CA SER A 73 -5.07 -13.42 -0.88
C SER A 73 -4.61 -11.96 -0.67
N GLY A 74 -3.92 -11.37 -1.64
CA GLY A 74 -3.53 -9.96 -1.63
C GLY A 74 -4.61 -9.03 -2.16
N VAL A 75 -4.42 -7.72 -1.92
CA VAL A 75 -5.25 -6.65 -2.46
C VAL A 75 -4.37 -5.43 -2.78
N CYS A 76 -4.55 -4.82 -3.94
CA CYS A 76 -3.89 -3.58 -4.31
C CYS A 76 -4.91 -2.50 -4.64
N VAL A 77 -4.58 -1.27 -4.25
CA VAL A 77 -5.33 -0.06 -4.56
C VAL A 77 -4.61 0.68 -5.69
N LEU A 78 -5.35 1.17 -6.68
CA LEU A 78 -4.82 1.87 -7.85
C LEU A 78 -5.87 2.82 -8.45
N ASP A 79 -5.42 3.77 -9.26
CA ASP A 79 -6.27 4.65 -10.11
C ASP A 79 -5.98 4.28 -11.58
N TYR A 80 -6.51 3.09 -12.02
CA TYR A 80 -6.06 2.47 -13.28
C TYR A 80 -6.46 3.25 -14.55
N ASP A 81 -7.48 4.09 -14.48
CA ASP A 81 -7.94 4.91 -15.60
C ASP A 81 -7.67 6.41 -15.44
N ASN A 82 -6.93 6.80 -14.38
CA ASN A 82 -6.53 8.17 -14.04
C ASN A 82 -7.72 9.11 -13.85
N ASP A 83 -8.83 8.63 -13.30
CA ASP A 83 -10.02 9.44 -13.06
C ASP A 83 -10.01 10.16 -11.69
N GLY A 84 -9.02 9.86 -10.85
CA GLY A 84 -8.82 10.45 -9.52
C GLY A 84 -9.60 9.76 -8.41
N TRP A 85 -10.15 8.57 -8.67
CA TRP A 85 -10.79 7.71 -7.69
C TRP A 85 -10.03 6.39 -7.57
N GLN A 86 -9.98 5.86 -6.37
CA GLN A 86 -9.23 4.64 -6.11
C GLN A 86 -10.06 3.42 -6.50
N ASP A 87 -9.48 2.56 -7.34
CA ASP A 87 -9.99 1.26 -7.75
C ASP A 87 -9.36 0.15 -6.91
N ILE A 88 -9.89 -1.06 -7.00
CA ILE A 88 -9.45 -2.18 -6.16
C ILE A 88 -9.14 -3.39 -7.02
N LEU A 89 -7.93 -3.93 -6.87
CA LEU A 89 -7.53 -5.22 -7.43
C LEU A 89 -7.43 -6.27 -6.32
N PHE A 90 -8.30 -7.27 -6.32
CA PHE A 90 -8.20 -8.46 -5.47
C PHE A 90 -7.46 -9.57 -6.21
N VAL A 91 -6.49 -10.19 -5.55
CA VAL A 91 -5.78 -11.35 -6.10
C VAL A 91 -6.51 -12.63 -5.73
N ASN A 92 -6.66 -13.53 -6.69
CA ASN A 92 -7.28 -14.83 -6.48
C ASN A 92 -6.33 -15.98 -6.83
N SER A 93 -6.46 -17.08 -6.12
CA SER A 93 -5.81 -18.33 -6.50
C SER A 93 -6.75 -19.16 -7.39
N MET A 94 -6.32 -20.35 -7.76
CA MET A 94 -7.09 -21.27 -8.61
C MET A 94 -7.10 -22.68 -8.02
N ASP A 95 -7.97 -23.51 -8.55
CA ASP A 95 -8.01 -24.92 -8.19
C ASP A 95 -6.76 -25.66 -8.64
N TRP A 96 -6.36 -26.67 -7.88
CA TRP A 96 -5.21 -27.50 -8.21
C TRP A 96 -5.49 -28.43 -9.40
N PRO A 97 -4.47 -28.82 -10.19
CA PRO A 97 -4.61 -29.75 -11.31
C PRO A 97 -5.34 -31.04 -10.90
N GLY A 98 -6.34 -31.42 -11.69
CA GLY A 98 -7.18 -32.60 -11.43
C GLY A 98 -8.32 -32.40 -10.42
N HIS A 99 -8.46 -31.21 -9.84
CA HIS A 99 -9.49 -30.88 -8.84
C HIS A 99 -10.24 -29.58 -9.19
N LYS A 100 -10.45 -29.34 -10.48
CA LYS A 100 -11.09 -28.10 -10.96
C LYS A 100 -12.56 -28.04 -10.55
N GLY A 101 -12.95 -26.93 -9.92
CA GLY A 101 -14.34 -26.59 -9.60
C GLY A 101 -15.19 -26.27 -10.83
N ALA A 102 -16.43 -25.86 -10.60
CA ALA A 102 -17.39 -25.56 -11.68
C ALA A 102 -17.06 -24.27 -12.45
N THR A 103 -16.32 -23.34 -11.84
CA THR A 103 -16.00 -22.02 -12.41
C THR A 103 -14.52 -21.73 -12.30
N ASN A 104 -13.98 -21.07 -13.32
CA ASN A 104 -12.62 -20.52 -13.26
C ASN A 104 -12.59 -19.34 -12.30
N THR A 105 -11.48 -19.17 -11.58
CA THR A 105 -11.24 -18.02 -10.70
C THR A 105 -10.10 -17.17 -11.24
N TYR A 106 -10.24 -15.86 -11.10
CA TYR A 106 -9.32 -14.85 -11.62
C TYR A 106 -9.03 -13.81 -10.55
N PRO A 107 -7.96 -13.00 -10.66
CA PRO A 107 -7.91 -11.71 -9.98
C PRO A 107 -9.18 -10.92 -10.34
N ALA A 108 -9.60 -9.98 -9.50
CA ALA A 108 -10.78 -9.19 -9.76
C ALA A 108 -10.47 -7.69 -9.65
N LEU A 109 -10.62 -6.96 -10.76
CA LEU A 109 -10.50 -5.50 -10.81
C LEU A 109 -11.89 -4.87 -10.66
N TYR A 110 -12.04 -4.06 -9.64
CA TYR A 110 -13.27 -3.31 -9.33
C TYR A 110 -13.05 -1.83 -9.61
N HIS A 111 -13.75 -1.29 -10.62
CA HIS A 111 -13.77 0.13 -10.94
C HIS A 111 -14.69 0.90 -10.00
N ASN A 112 -14.22 2.03 -9.48
CA ASN A 112 -14.96 2.92 -8.60
C ASN A 112 -15.96 3.79 -9.39
N ASN A 113 -17.25 3.61 -9.16
CA ASN A 113 -18.31 4.33 -9.88
C ASN A 113 -18.51 5.78 -9.39
N ARG A 114 -17.72 6.27 -8.41
CA ARG A 114 -17.77 7.63 -7.81
C ARG A 114 -19.07 7.93 -7.06
N ASP A 115 -19.84 6.93 -6.73
CA ASP A 115 -21.10 7.02 -5.99
C ASP A 115 -21.12 6.11 -4.73
N GLY A 116 -19.95 5.64 -4.32
CA GLY A 116 -19.77 4.70 -3.22
C GLY A 116 -19.93 3.24 -3.61
N THR A 117 -20.09 2.95 -4.91
CA THR A 117 -20.18 1.58 -5.44
C THR A 117 -19.06 1.25 -6.42
N PHE A 118 -18.89 -0.04 -6.67
CA PHE A 118 -17.87 -0.57 -7.58
C PHE A 118 -18.49 -1.50 -8.62
N THR A 119 -17.87 -1.58 -9.79
CA THR A 119 -18.21 -2.51 -10.87
C THR A 119 -17.03 -3.44 -11.16
N ASP A 120 -17.25 -4.75 -11.18
CA ASP A 120 -16.25 -5.71 -11.63
C ASP A 120 -16.01 -5.58 -13.14
N VAL A 121 -14.83 -5.09 -13.51
CA VAL A 121 -14.40 -4.85 -14.91
C VAL A 121 -13.29 -5.81 -15.35
N THR A 122 -13.04 -6.87 -14.59
CA THR A 122 -11.91 -7.81 -14.79
C THR A 122 -11.82 -8.34 -16.24
N ARG A 123 -12.93 -8.75 -16.83
CA ARG A 123 -12.94 -9.33 -18.18
C ARG A 123 -12.72 -8.28 -19.25
N GLU A 124 -13.37 -7.13 -19.10
CA GLU A 124 -13.25 -5.97 -19.97
C GLU A 124 -11.84 -5.41 -19.97
N ALA A 125 -11.22 -5.40 -18.79
CA ALA A 125 -9.83 -4.98 -18.58
C ALA A 125 -8.79 -5.99 -19.09
N GLY A 126 -9.18 -7.22 -19.43
CA GLY A 126 -8.26 -8.25 -19.92
C GLY A 126 -7.49 -9.00 -18.82
N LEU A 127 -7.92 -8.89 -17.54
CA LEU A 127 -7.26 -9.52 -16.40
C LEU A 127 -7.81 -10.89 -16.01
N ALA A 128 -8.78 -11.44 -16.78
CA ALA A 128 -9.37 -12.76 -16.49
C ALA A 128 -8.41 -13.90 -16.88
N VAL A 129 -7.24 -13.94 -16.24
CA VAL A 129 -6.17 -14.93 -16.46
C VAL A 129 -6.03 -15.81 -15.22
N GLU A 130 -6.20 -17.13 -15.38
CA GLU A 130 -6.03 -18.08 -14.26
C GLU A 130 -4.56 -18.16 -13.85
N SER A 131 -4.32 -18.02 -12.56
CA SER A 131 -3.03 -18.26 -11.91
C SER A 131 -3.25 -18.60 -10.44
N TYR A 132 -2.31 -19.28 -9.81
CA TYR A 132 -2.34 -19.43 -8.35
C TYR A 132 -1.75 -18.15 -7.72
N GLY A 133 -2.52 -17.04 -7.81
CA GLY A 133 -2.11 -15.73 -7.34
C GLY A 133 -2.08 -15.64 -5.83
N LEU A 134 -1.12 -14.91 -5.29
CA LEU A 134 -0.95 -14.66 -3.86
C LEU A 134 -1.00 -13.16 -3.54
N GLY A 135 -0.24 -12.34 -4.23
CA GLY A 135 -0.14 -10.92 -3.98
C GLY A 135 -0.06 -10.08 -5.24
N CYS A 136 -0.06 -8.78 -5.05
CA CYS A 136 0.12 -7.80 -6.11
C CYS A 136 1.00 -6.62 -5.67
N ALA A 137 1.58 -5.94 -6.66
CA ALA A 137 2.21 -4.64 -6.53
C ALA A 137 1.87 -3.80 -7.76
N VAL A 138 1.60 -2.53 -7.55
CA VAL A 138 1.12 -1.60 -8.58
C VAL A 138 2.07 -0.42 -8.69
N ALA A 139 2.48 -0.06 -9.89
CA ALA A 139 3.21 1.17 -10.20
C ALA A 139 3.27 1.41 -11.72
N ASP A 140 3.52 2.64 -12.13
CA ASP A 140 3.83 3.04 -13.51
C ASP A 140 5.31 2.72 -13.82
N TYR A 141 5.60 1.44 -14.17
CA TYR A 141 6.99 0.99 -14.33
C TYR A 141 7.66 1.52 -15.60
N ASP A 142 6.90 1.90 -16.63
CA ASP A 142 7.44 2.44 -17.88
C ASP A 142 7.29 3.97 -18.02
N ASN A 143 6.82 4.64 -16.96
CA ASN A 143 6.64 6.09 -16.84
C ASN A 143 5.69 6.68 -17.91
N ASP A 144 4.71 5.91 -18.39
CA ASP A 144 3.73 6.36 -19.38
C ASP A 144 2.53 7.11 -18.77
N GLY A 145 2.42 7.11 -17.45
CA GLY A 145 1.40 7.82 -16.67
C GLY A 145 0.22 6.95 -16.26
N PHE A 146 0.27 5.64 -16.50
CA PHE A 146 -0.76 4.69 -16.10
C PHE A 146 -0.17 3.58 -15.22
N GLU A 147 -0.82 3.29 -14.12
CA GLU A 147 -0.38 2.25 -13.18
C GLU A 147 -0.52 0.86 -13.79
N ASP A 148 0.57 0.08 -13.70
CA ASP A 148 0.69 -1.30 -14.16
C ASP A 148 0.55 -2.26 -12.97
N ILE A 149 0.27 -3.54 -13.26
CA ILE A 149 -0.01 -4.54 -12.24
C ILE A 149 1.01 -5.68 -12.32
N TYR A 150 1.70 -5.97 -11.21
CA TYR A 150 2.45 -7.19 -11.04
C TYR A 150 1.73 -8.12 -10.06
N ILE A 151 1.51 -9.39 -10.44
CA ILE A 151 0.87 -10.41 -9.62
C ILE A 151 1.88 -11.50 -9.28
N THR A 152 2.10 -11.74 -7.99
CA THR A 152 2.91 -12.84 -7.48
C THR A 152 2.10 -14.12 -7.40
N THR A 153 2.74 -15.25 -7.67
CA THR A 153 2.04 -16.54 -7.80
C THR A 153 2.86 -17.69 -7.21
N VAL A 154 2.18 -18.81 -7.00
CA VAL A 154 2.86 -20.11 -6.98
C VAL A 154 2.95 -20.60 -8.42
N GLY A 155 4.13 -20.43 -9.01
CA GLY A 155 4.39 -20.65 -10.43
C GLY A 155 4.93 -19.39 -11.11
N SER A 156 4.54 -19.13 -12.35
CA SER A 156 5.02 -17.97 -13.10
C SER A 156 4.25 -16.71 -12.73
N ASN A 157 4.93 -15.73 -12.18
CA ASN A 157 4.39 -14.39 -11.91
C ASN A 157 3.91 -13.69 -13.18
N ARG A 158 3.11 -12.63 -13.05
CA ARG A 158 2.49 -11.92 -14.17
C ARG A 158 2.74 -10.42 -14.08
N LEU A 159 3.12 -9.81 -15.20
CA LEU A 159 3.15 -8.36 -15.38
C LEU A 159 2.12 -7.96 -16.43
N PHE A 160 1.15 -7.16 -16.03
CA PHE A 160 0.13 -6.60 -16.89
C PHE A 160 0.39 -5.11 -17.08
N ARG A 161 0.75 -4.72 -18.31
CA ARG A 161 0.92 -3.34 -18.68
C ARG A 161 -0.44 -2.69 -18.94
N ASN A 162 -0.68 -1.53 -18.35
CA ASN A 162 -1.84 -0.69 -18.63
C ASN A 162 -1.70 -0.02 -20.00
N LEU A 163 -2.74 -0.07 -20.82
CA LEU A 163 -2.72 0.50 -22.18
C LEU A 163 -3.34 1.91 -22.24
N GLY A 164 -3.70 2.51 -21.10
CA GLY A 164 -4.30 3.85 -21.01
C GLY A 164 -5.72 3.96 -21.57
N ASN A 165 -6.39 2.84 -21.80
CA ASN A 165 -7.74 2.79 -22.37
C ASN A 165 -8.67 1.85 -21.59
N GLY A 166 -8.39 1.66 -20.30
CA GLY A 166 -9.12 0.74 -19.42
C GLY A 166 -8.81 -0.74 -19.64
N LYS A 167 -7.72 -1.06 -20.35
CA LYS A 167 -7.30 -2.42 -20.66
C LYS A 167 -5.84 -2.66 -20.31
N PHE A 168 -5.53 -3.89 -19.98
CA PHE A 168 -4.19 -4.38 -19.69
C PHE A 168 -3.74 -5.42 -20.71
N ALA A 169 -2.42 -5.47 -20.94
CA ALA A 169 -1.77 -6.49 -21.74
C ALA A 169 -0.79 -7.30 -20.89
N ASP A 170 -0.86 -8.63 -20.95
CA ASP A 170 0.15 -9.49 -20.34
C ASP A 170 1.48 -9.33 -21.11
N VAL A 171 2.46 -8.71 -20.49
CA VAL A 171 3.80 -8.47 -21.05
C VAL A 171 4.89 -9.30 -20.35
N THR A 172 4.50 -10.20 -19.47
CA THR A 172 5.38 -10.98 -18.58
C THR A 172 6.60 -11.56 -19.28
N LEU A 173 6.38 -12.32 -20.36
CA LEU A 173 7.47 -12.95 -21.10
C LEU A 173 8.34 -11.94 -21.86
N LYS A 174 7.70 -10.91 -22.44
CA LYS A 174 8.42 -9.84 -23.16
C LYS A 174 9.27 -9.03 -22.21
N ALA A 175 8.74 -8.69 -21.04
CA ALA A 175 9.45 -7.93 -20.01
C ALA A 175 10.57 -8.74 -19.33
N GLY A 176 10.55 -10.06 -19.41
CA GLY A 176 11.57 -10.93 -18.79
C GLY A 176 11.40 -11.10 -17.28
N VAL A 177 10.19 -10.91 -16.76
CA VAL A 177 9.87 -11.00 -15.32
C VAL A 177 8.98 -12.20 -14.96
N ALA A 178 8.96 -13.22 -15.84
CA ALA A 178 8.27 -14.49 -15.60
C ALA A 178 9.03 -15.31 -14.54
N ASP A 179 9.19 -14.72 -13.36
CA ASP A 179 9.80 -15.38 -12.22
C ASP A 179 8.93 -16.55 -11.77
N SER A 180 9.54 -17.66 -11.43
CA SER A 180 8.81 -18.88 -11.08
C SER A 180 9.24 -19.36 -9.71
N GLY A 181 8.31 -19.92 -8.96
CA GLY A 181 8.55 -20.39 -7.60
C GLY A 181 7.36 -20.11 -6.71
N PHE A 182 7.58 -19.94 -5.44
CA PHE A 182 6.56 -19.55 -4.48
C PHE A 182 6.75 -18.06 -4.10
N SER A 183 6.28 -17.18 -4.97
CA SER A 183 6.38 -15.72 -4.76
C SER A 183 5.24 -15.22 -3.87
N ALA A 184 5.55 -14.42 -2.82
CA ALA A 184 4.55 -13.90 -1.89
C ALA A 184 4.25 -12.41 -2.13
N SER A 185 5.19 -11.51 -1.86
CA SER A 185 5.03 -10.07 -2.03
C SER A 185 5.94 -9.53 -3.14
N ALA A 186 5.65 -8.32 -3.61
CA ALA A 186 6.53 -7.60 -4.52
C ALA A 186 6.60 -6.12 -4.14
N VAL A 187 7.71 -5.46 -4.47
CA VAL A 187 7.96 -4.03 -4.19
C VAL A 187 8.53 -3.39 -5.43
N TRP A 188 7.91 -2.29 -5.87
CA TRP A 188 8.48 -1.39 -6.86
C TRP A 188 9.27 -0.29 -6.17
N PHE A 189 10.51 -0.04 -6.58
CA PHE A 189 11.35 1.04 -6.07
C PHE A 189 12.50 1.33 -7.03
N ASP A 190 13.02 2.52 -6.99
CA ASP A 190 14.18 2.95 -7.77
C ASP A 190 15.43 2.77 -6.89
N TYR A 191 16.14 1.62 -7.05
CA TYR A 191 17.26 1.31 -6.16
C TYR A 191 18.57 1.97 -6.57
N ASP A 192 18.69 2.41 -7.84
CA ASP A 192 19.91 3.01 -8.35
C ASP A 192 19.75 4.50 -8.73
N ASN A 193 18.61 5.09 -8.38
CA ASN A 193 18.24 6.50 -8.59
C ASN A 193 18.33 6.94 -10.06
N ASP A 194 17.99 6.03 -11.00
CA ASP A 194 17.99 6.33 -12.44
C ASP A 194 16.62 6.85 -12.95
N GLY A 195 15.63 6.96 -12.08
CA GLY A 195 14.28 7.45 -12.36
C GLY A 195 13.34 6.39 -12.93
N LYS A 196 13.73 5.13 -12.94
CA LYS A 196 12.91 3.99 -13.34
C LYS A 196 12.65 3.08 -12.13
N LEU A 197 11.48 2.50 -12.11
CA LEU A 197 11.12 1.58 -11.04
C LEU A 197 11.63 0.18 -11.33
N ASP A 198 12.43 -0.34 -10.41
CA ASP A 198 12.89 -1.72 -10.36
C ASP A 198 11.91 -2.56 -9.56
N LEU A 199 12.03 -3.87 -9.67
CA LEU A 199 11.09 -4.80 -9.06
C LEU A 199 11.80 -5.81 -8.16
N PHE A 200 11.46 -5.80 -6.87
CA PHE A 200 11.86 -6.86 -5.94
C PHE A 200 10.69 -7.80 -5.67
N VAL A 201 10.94 -9.12 -5.74
CA VAL A 201 9.95 -10.18 -5.53
C VAL A 201 10.43 -11.10 -4.43
N THR A 202 9.62 -11.28 -3.38
CA THR A 202 9.94 -12.21 -2.29
C THR A 202 9.59 -13.64 -2.70
N HIS A 203 10.49 -14.58 -2.37
CA HIS A 203 10.24 -16.01 -2.49
C HIS A 203 10.23 -16.67 -1.12
N TYR A 204 9.29 -17.60 -0.94
CA TYR A 204 9.05 -18.21 0.36
C TYR A 204 9.85 -19.50 0.56
N ILE A 205 9.39 -20.56 -0.07
CA ILE A 205 9.97 -21.90 0.10
C ILE A 205 10.01 -22.64 -1.23
N ASP A 206 10.97 -23.56 -1.36
CA ASP A 206 11.04 -24.49 -2.49
C ASP A 206 9.94 -25.57 -2.36
N TRP A 207 8.74 -25.23 -2.84
CA TRP A 207 7.55 -26.08 -2.78
C TRP A 207 7.00 -26.41 -4.17
N SER A 208 6.50 -27.61 -4.31
CA SER A 208 5.66 -28.04 -5.44
C SER A 208 4.76 -29.19 -4.97
N ILE A 209 3.74 -29.55 -5.76
CA ILE A 209 2.88 -30.71 -5.46
C ILE A 209 3.71 -31.99 -5.23
N ALA A 210 4.78 -32.17 -6.01
CA ALA A 210 5.67 -33.35 -5.89
C ALA A 210 6.56 -33.31 -4.63
N LYS A 211 6.79 -32.13 -4.05
CA LYS A 211 7.60 -31.92 -2.83
C LYS A 211 6.74 -31.77 -1.57
N ASP A 212 5.40 -31.84 -1.71
CA ASP A 212 4.50 -31.70 -0.57
C ASP A 212 4.75 -32.76 0.51
N GLN A 213 4.74 -32.35 1.76
CA GLN A 213 5.05 -33.20 2.90
C GLN A 213 3.77 -33.62 3.65
N TYR A 214 3.85 -34.71 4.39
CA TYR A 214 2.77 -35.11 5.30
C TYR A 214 3.07 -34.60 6.71
N CYS A 215 2.32 -33.57 7.13
CA CYS A 215 2.39 -33.04 8.48
C CYS A 215 1.08 -33.32 9.23
N THR A 216 1.14 -33.38 10.56
CA THR A 216 -0.01 -33.69 11.41
C THR A 216 0.15 -32.98 12.76
N LEU A 217 -0.97 -32.49 13.33
CA LEU A 217 -1.02 -31.95 14.68
C LEU A 217 -1.44 -33.02 15.72
N ASP A 218 -2.24 -34.01 15.31
CA ASP A 218 -2.85 -35.03 16.17
C ASP A 218 -2.27 -36.46 15.96
N ASN A 219 -1.22 -36.58 15.17
CA ASN A 219 -0.58 -37.85 14.74
C ASN A 219 -1.50 -38.80 13.94
N LYS A 220 -2.62 -38.31 13.40
CA LYS A 220 -3.58 -39.11 12.62
C LYS A 220 -3.95 -38.44 11.30
N ASN A 221 -4.44 -37.21 11.39
CA ASN A 221 -4.96 -36.48 10.24
C ASN A 221 -3.91 -35.58 9.64
N LYS A 222 -3.90 -35.45 8.31
CA LYS A 222 -3.03 -34.48 7.66
C LYS A 222 -3.46 -33.06 8.05
N SER A 223 -2.49 -32.24 8.48
CA SER A 223 -2.60 -30.81 8.69
C SER A 223 -1.67 -30.05 7.75
N TYR A 224 -1.78 -28.72 7.70
CA TYR A 224 -0.85 -27.90 6.94
C TYR A 224 0.56 -27.98 7.54
N CYS A 225 1.57 -28.14 6.67
CA CYS A 225 2.96 -28.09 7.10
C CYS A 225 3.38 -26.66 7.44
N THR A 226 4.39 -26.56 8.30
CA THR A 226 5.06 -25.29 8.61
C THR A 226 6.32 -25.14 7.75
N PRO A 227 6.87 -23.92 7.57
CA PRO A 227 8.00 -23.65 6.68
C PRO A 227 9.29 -24.36 7.09
N GLN A 228 9.42 -24.82 8.33
CA GLN A 228 10.59 -25.56 8.80
C GLN A 228 10.79 -26.89 8.07
N THR A 229 9.74 -27.45 7.46
CA THR A 229 9.82 -28.71 6.70
C THR A 229 10.38 -28.53 5.29
N TYR A 230 10.47 -27.28 4.81
CA TYR A 230 10.92 -26.96 3.45
C TYR A 230 12.20 -26.11 3.48
N LYS A 231 12.95 -26.16 2.37
CA LYS A 231 14.07 -25.24 2.14
C LYS A 231 13.55 -23.87 1.76
N GLY A 232 14.31 -22.83 2.08
CA GLY A 232 14.06 -21.49 1.59
C GLY A 232 14.33 -21.36 0.08
N GLU A 233 13.92 -20.23 -0.48
CA GLU A 233 14.15 -19.85 -1.86
C GLU A 233 14.64 -18.40 -1.92
N SER A 234 15.61 -18.10 -2.81
CA SER A 234 16.14 -16.74 -2.92
C SER A 234 15.15 -15.81 -3.58
N SER A 235 14.84 -14.69 -2.93
CA SER A 235 14.12 -13.58 -3.56
C SER A 235 14.84 -13.03 -4.77
N THR A 236 14.13 -12.32 -5.67
CA THR A 236 14.64 -11.83 -6.95
C THR A 236 14.57 -10.30 -7.04
N LEU A 237 15.66 -9.66 -7.48
CA LEU A 237 15.69 -8.26 -7.89
C LEU A 237 15.81 -8.17 -9.43
N PHE A 238 14.88 -7.47 -10.05
CA PHE A 238 14.85 -7.15 -11.46
C PHE A 238 15.17 -5.67 -11.68
N HIS A 239 16.23 -5.37 -12.43
CA HIS A 239 16.59 -4.01 -12.85
C HIS A 239 15.84 -3.63 -14.12
N ASN A 240 15.20 -2.47 -14.13
CA ASN A 240 14.43 -1.93 -15.24
C ASN A 240 15.37 -1.24 -16.25
N LYS A 241 15.47 -1.77 -17.46
CA LYS A 241 16.34 -1.20 -18.51
C LYS A 241 15.75 0.03 -19.21
N GLY A 242 14.50 0.41 -18.89
CA GLY A 242 13.82 1.56 -19.51
C GLY A 242 13.32 1.33 -20.94
N ASP A 243 13.40 0.11 -21.44
CA ASP A 243 12.89 -0.28 -22.76
C ASP A 243 11.67 -1.22 -22.69
N GLY A 244 11.07 -1.31 -21.49
CA GLY A 244 9.97 -2.22 -21.14
C GLY A 244 10.43 -3.64 -20.84
N THR A 245 11.75 -3.86 -20.64
CA THR A 245 12.33 -5.14 -20.24
C THR A 245 13.20 -5.02 -19.00
N PHE A 246 13.37 -6.12 -18.29
CA PHE A 246 14.11 -6.19 -17.05
C PHE A 246 15.28 -7.18 -17.13
N GLU A 247 16.25 -7.01 -16.24
CA GLU A 247 17.37 -7.92 -16.03
C GLU A 247 17.36 -8.43 -14.59
N ASN A 248 17.43 -9.75 -14.38
CA ASN A 248 17.63 -10.31 -13.05
C ASN A 248 19.06 -10.00 -12.56
N VAL A 249 19.16 -9.12 -11.57
CA VAL A 249 20.43 -8.65 -11.00
C VAL A 249 20.71 -9.20 -9.60
N THR A 250 19.88 -10.08 -9.09
CA THR A 250 19.90 -10.58 -7.70
C THR A 250 21.28 -10.95 -7.20
N LYS A 251 22.03 -11.75 -7.97
CA LYS A 251 23.39 -12.17 -7.58
C LYS A 251 24.39 -11.01 -7.63
N ARG A 252 24.32 -10.20 -8.67
CA ARG A 252 25.19 -9.02 -8.86
C ARG A 252 24.94 -7.97 -7.77
N ALA A 253 23.67 -7.81 -7.39
CA ALA A 253 23.25 -6.87 -6.36
C ALA A 253 23.54 -7.36 -4.93
N GLY A 254 24.01 -8.60 -4.72
CA GLY A 254 24.32 -9.13 -3.39
C GLY A 254 23.11 -9.60 -2.58
N LEU A 255 21.95 -9.81 -3.24
CA LEU A 255 20.69 -10.20 -2.59
C LEU A 255 20.39 -11.71 -2.65
N HIS A 256 21.29 -12.50 -3.26
CA HIS A 256 21.07 -13.94 -3.41
C HIS A 256 21.23 -14.69 -2.09
N ASP A 257 20.12 -15.13 -1.51
CA ASP A 257 20.09 -15.94 -0.28
C ASP A 257 19.09 -17.10 -0.41
N PRO A 258 19.57 -18.33 -0.72
CA PRO A 258 18.70 -19.49 -0.89
C PRO A 258 18.19 -20.07 0.42
N THR A 259 18.56 -19.49 1.58
CA THR A 259 18.08 -19.91 2.90
C THR A 259 16.89 -19.07 3.38
N SER A 260 16.65 -17.92 2.77
CA SER A 260 15.54 -17.03 3.10
C SER A 260 14.19 -17.69 2.86
N LYS A 261 13.21 -17.33 3.73
CA LYS A 261 11.79 -17.72 3.60
C LYS A 261 10.97 -16.44 3.64
N SER A 262 11.12 -15.64 2.58
CA SER A 262 10.65 -14.27 2.54
C SER A 262 9.17 -14.17 2.22
N LEU A 263 8.40 -13.47 3.05
CA LEU A 263 6.97 -13.23 2.87
C LEU A 263 6.66 -11.77 2.59
N GLY A 264 7.11 -10.84 3.43
CA GLY A 264 6.90 -9.41 3.28
C GLY A 264 8.19 -8.68 2.91
N ALA A 265 8.05 -7.56 2.20
CA ALA A 265 9.14 -6.64 1.93
C ALA A 265 8.65 -5.19 2.03
N ALA A 266 9.50 -4.30 2.51
CA ALA A 266 9.23 -2.87 2.57
C ALA A 266 10.47 -2.09 2.14
N MET A 267 10.25 -1.04 1.34
CA MET A 267 11.27 -0.05 1.03
C MET A 267 11.32 1.03 2.12
N LEU A 268 12.50 1.49 2.45
CA LEU A 268 12.74 2.60 3.37
C LEU A 268 14.11 3.22 3.10
N ASP A 269 14.35 4.40 3.65
CA ASP A 269 15.68 5.01 3.71
C ASP A 269 16.04 5.10 5.20
N TYR A 270 16.63 3.99 5.72
CA TYR A 270 16.75 3.81 7.18
C TYR A 270 17.82 4.69 7.82
N ASP A 271 18.86 5.08 7.06
CA ASP A 271 19.94 5.95 7.52
C ASP A 271 19.85 7.40 6.97
N ASN A 272 18.75 7.73 6.30
CA ASN A 272 18.44 9.04 5.74
C ASN A 272 19.52 9.57 4.78
N ASP A 273 20.15 8.68 4.00
CA ASP A 273 21.20 9.03 3.03
C ASP A 273 20.65 9.35 1.63
N GLY A 274 19.34 9.15 1.41
CA GLY A 274 18.64 9.46 0.15
C GLY A 274 18.61 8.31 -0.84
N TRP A 275 19.08 7.11 -0.45
CA TRP A 275 18.99 5.89 -1.24
C TRP A 275 18.00 4.91 -0.59
N MET A 276 17.22 4.23 -1.42
CA MET A 276 16.26 3.28 -0.88
C MET A 276 16.93 1.98 -0.49
N ASP A 277 16.73 1.63 0.78
CA ASP A 277 17.06 0.34 1.37
C ASP A 277 15.87 -0.61 1.28
N LEU A 278 16.11 -1.87 1.59
CA LEU A 278 15.09 -2.91 1.50
C LEU A 278 15.06 -3.75 2.76
N PHE A 279 13.94 -3.74 3.47
CA PHE A 279 13.69 -4.68 4.56
C PHE A 279 12.89 -5.88 4.06
N VAL A 280 13.29 -7.09 4.51
CA VAL A 280 12.62 -8.35 4.14
C VAL A 280 12.29 -9.14 5.41
N ALA A 281 11.00 -9.37 5.62
CA ALA A 281 10.50 -10.22 6.69
C ALA A 281 10.56 -11.69 6.28
N ASN A 282 11.22 -12.50 7.10
CA ASN A 282 11.37 -13.93 6.88
C ASN A 282 10.58 -14.73 7.91
N ASP A 283 9.94 -15.79 7.44
CA ASP A 283 9.23 -16.74 8.28
C ASP A 283 10.20 -17.78 8.84
N THR A 284 10.43 -17.74 10.16
CA THR A 284 11.31 -18.68 10.89
C THR A 284 12.80 -18.62 10.53
N GLU A 285 13.20 -17.59 9.81
CA GLU A 285 14.60 -17.26 9.51
C GLU A 285 14.90 -15.81 9.95
N PRO A 286 16.18 -15.39 10.09
CA PRO A 286 16.48 -14.01 10.43
C PRO A 286 15.94 -13.03 9.38
N ASN A 287 15.29 -11.94 9.83
CA ASN A 287 14.93 -10.85 8.95
C ASN A 287 16.18 -10.20 8.35
N LYS A 288 16.03 -9.60 7.17
CA LYS A 288 17.11 -8.91 6.46
C LYS A 288 16.83 -7.42 6.37
N LEU A 289 17.85 -6.61 6.57
CA LEU A 289 17.88 -5.22 6.13
C LEU A 289 19.04 -5.06 5.16
N TYR A 290 18.72 -4.90 3.92
CA TYR A 290 19.68 -4.70 2.84
C TYR A 290 19.92 -3.20 2.65
N ARG A 291 21.07 -2.74 3.16
CA ARG A 291 21.54 -1.36 2.97
C ARG A 291 22.01 -1.18 1.53
N ASN A 292 21.56 -0.12 0.88
CA ASN A 292 22.02 0.27 -0.45
C ASN A 292 23.46 0.83 -0.37
N ASN A 293 24.37 0.29 -1.18
CA ASN A 293 25.77 0.73 -1.23
C ASN A 293 26.04 1.84 -2.27
N HIS A 294 25.03 2.43 -2.89
CA HIS A 294 25.08 3.49 -3.91
C HIS A 294 25.84 3.11 -5.19
N ASN A 295 26.00 1.85 -5.46
CA ASN A 295 26.75 1.33 -6.62
C ASN A 295 26.06 0.15 -7.31
N GLY A 296 24.73 0.04 -7.12
CA GLY A 296 23.92 -1.06 -7.63
C GLY A 296 24.03 -2.36 -6.84
N THR A 297 24.62 -2.32 -5.65
CA THR A 297 24.71 -3.48 -4.74
C THR A 297 24.18 -3.16 -3.34
N PHE A 298 23.87 -4.21 -2.59
CA PHE A 298 23.37 -4.12 -1.23
C PHE A 298 24.26 -4.92 -0.26
N SER A 299 24.22 -4.53 1.01
CA SER A 299 24.82 -5.26 2.13
C SER A 299 23.75 -5.60 3.16
N ASP A 300 23.64 -6.88 3.56
CA ASP A 300 22.79 -7.27 4.68
C ASP A 300 23.37 -6.75 5.99
N VAL A 301 22.70 -5.79 6.59
CA VAL A 301 23.07 -5.18 7.87
C VAL A 301 22.08 -5.55 9.00
N GLY A 302 21.10 -6.41 8.74
CA GLY A 302 19.99 -6.70 9.65
C GLY A 302 20.42 -7.13 11.06
N VAL A 303 21.51 -7.91 11.17
CA VAL A 303 22.10 -8.29 12.47
C VAL A 303 22.75 -7.08 13.16
N GLN A 304 23.52 -6.29 12.40
CA GLN A 304 24.28 -5.15 12.92
C GLN A 304 23.35 -4.06 13.46
N VAL A 305 22.24 -3.81 12.76
CA VAL A 305 21.30 -2.74 13.14
C VAL A 305 20.19 -3.22 14.10
N GLY A 306 20.14 -4.53 14.43
CA GLY A 306 19.26 -5.06 15.47
C GLY A 306 17.85 -5.47 15.02
N VAL A 307 17.60 -5.73 13.71
CA VAL A 307 16.26 -6.11 13.20
C VAL A 307 16.13 -7.59 12.81
N ALA A 308 17.24 -8.34 12.79
CA ALA A 308 17.26 -9.75 12.38
C ALA A 308 16.58 -10.68 13.39
N PHE A 309 16.59 -10.32 14.67
CA PHE A 309 16.11 -11.15 15.79
C PHE A 309 15.27 -10.31 16.75
N SER A 310 14.46 -11.00 17.55
CA SER A 310 13.80 -10.38 18.70
C SER A 310 14.82 -9.97 19.79
N GLU A 311 14.39 -9.18 20.78
CA GLU A 311 15.20 -8.81 21.95
C GLU A 311 15.80 -10.05 22.67
N SER A 312 15.10 -11.18 22.64
CA SER A 312 15.59 -12.44 23.22
C SER A 312 16.55 -13.24 22.32
N GLY A 313 16.97 -12.69 21.18
CA GLY A 313 17.86 -13.33 20.21
C GLY A 313 17.22 -14.47 19.42
N ARG A 314 15.90 -14.52 19.30
CA ARG A 314 15.17 -15.55 18.53
C ARG A 314 14.72 -15.00 17.19
N VAL A 315 14.75 -15.86 16.18
CA VAL A 315 14.01 -15.62 14.93
C VAL A 315 12.51 -15.65 15.20
N ARG A 316 11.75 -14.91 14.42
CA ARG A 316 10.29 -14.92 14.42
C ARG A 316 9.77 -15.33 13.05
N ALA A 317 8.50 -15.68 12.99
CA ALA A 317 7.81 -15.95 11.73
C ALA A 317 7.23 -14.65 11.17
N GLY A 318 8.09 -13.83 10.56
CA GLY A 318 7.69 -12.55 9.97
C GLY A 318 6.90 -12.74 8.68
N MET A 319 5.76 -12.03 8.56
CA MET A 319 4.87 -12.08 7.41
C MET A 319 4.73 -10.72 6.74
N GLY A 320 3.70 -9.95 7.03
CA GLY A 320 3.55 -8.59 6.51
C GLY A 320 4.47 -7.61 7.22
N VAL A 321 4.84 -6.55 6.52
CA VAL A 321 5.74 -5.52 7.05
C VAL A 321 5.33 -4.14 6.54
N ASP A 322 5.58 -3.12 7.34
CA ASP A 322 5.48 -1.73 6.93
C ASP A 322 6.58 -0.87 7.55
N ALA A 323 6.90 0.24 6.88
CA ALA A 323 7.85 1.24 7.37
C ALA A 323 7.17 2.61 7.50
N GLY A 324 7.41 3.30 8.63
CA GLY A 324 6.82 4.61 8.87
C GLY A 324 7.41 5.33 10.09
N ASP A 325 7.29 6.65 10.09
CA ASP A 325 7.71 7.52 11.21
C ASP A 325 6.53 7.67 12.20
N TYR A 326 6.35 6.66 13.07
CA TYR A 326 5.20 6.62 13.99
C TYR A 326 5.37 7.53 15.23
N ASP A 327 6.58 7.91 15.55
CA ASP A 327 6.92 8.72 16.73
C ASP A 327 7.30 10.17 16.39
N SER A 328 7.16 10.56 15.11
CA SER A 328 7.50 11.88 14.57
C SER A 328 8.96 12.29 14.81
N SER A 329 9.85 11.31 14.85
CA SER A 329 11.30 11.51 15.02
C SER A 329 12.02 11.94 13.74
N GLY A 330 11.37 11.77 12.58
CA GLY A 330 11.97 11.94 11.25
C GLY A 330 12.72 10.70 10.76
N TRP A 331 12.59 9.57 11.46
CA TRP A 331 13.21 8.29 11.11
C TRP A 331 12.15 7.21 10.89
N GLN A 332 12.29 6.43 9.84
CA GLN A 332 11.36 5.34 9.56
C GLN A 332 11.64 4.13 10.44
N SER A 333 10.62 3.70 11.16
CA SER A 333 10.59 2.51 12.00
C SER A 333 9.91 1.36 11.26
N LEU A 334 10.09 0.12 11.71
CA LEU A 334 9.56 -1.09 11.08
C LEU A 334 8.49 -1.73 11.95
N LEU A 335 7.38 -2.12 11.32
CA LEU A 335 6.29 -2.91 11.90
C LEU A 335 6.22 -4.25 11.19
N ILE A 336 6.13 -5.37 11.94
CA ILE A 336 6.10 -6.71 11.36
C ILE A 336 5.00 -7.53 12.02
N GLY A 337 4.15 -8.16 11.20
CA GLY A 337 3.21 -9.17 11.63
C GLY A 337 3.90 -10.51 11.84
N ASN A 338 3.64 -11.18 12.96
CA ASN A 338 4.28 -12.44 13.32
C ASN A 338 3.27 -13.54 13.64
N PHE A 339 3.76 -14.75 13.82
CA PHE A 339 2.98 -15.93 14.16
C PHE A 339 2.42 -15.85 15.60
N THR A 340 1.40 -16.64 15.87
CA THR A 340 0.81 -16.79 17.22
C THR A 340 1.87 -17.10 18.27
N ASN A 341 1.78 -16.48 19.42
CA ASN A 341 2.72 -16.52 20.57
C ASN A 341 4.06 -15.81 20.32
N GLU A 342 4.22 -15.10 19.23
CA GLU A 342 5.42 -14.30 18.92
C GLU A 342 5.20 -12.79 19.01
N SER A 343 3.96 -12.31 19.08
CA SER A 343 3.56 -10.90 19.01
C SER A 343 4.04 -10.18 17.75
N MET A 344 3.42 -9.08 17.40
CA MET A 344 3.93 -8.18 16.36
C MET A 344 5.24 -7.53 16.83
N SER A 345 6.18 -7.31 15.91
CA SER A 345 7.40 -6.56 16.18
C SER A 345 7.24 -5.09 15.83
N LEU A 346 7.75 -4.21 16.68
CA LEU A 346 7.89 -2.78 16.42
C LEU A 346 9.35 -2.40 16.68
N TYR A 347 10.13 -2.26 15.61
CA TYR A 347 11.52 -1.83 15.65
C TYR A 347 11.60 -0.33 15.40
N ARG A 348 11.84 0.44 16.46
CA ARG A 348 12.02 1.89 16.37
C ARG A 348 13.44 2.22 15.90
N ASN A 349 13.53 3.00 14.83
CA ASN A 349 14.79 3.59 14.42
C ASN A 349 15.18 4.72 15.40
N ASP A 350 16.34 4.62 16.02
CA ASP A 350 16.77 5.59 17.03
C ASP A 350 17.56 6.78 16.46
N GLY A 351 17.76 6.79 15.14
CA GLY A 351 18.50 7.84 14.44
C GLY A 351 20.02 7.72 14.52
N SER A 352 20.54 6.70 15.20
CA SER A 352 21.98 6.43 15.29
C SER A 352 22.44 5.34 14.32
N GLY A 353 21.52 4.83 13.50
CA GLY A 353 21.73 3.66 12.63
C GLY A 353 21.38 2.33 13.30
N LEU A 354 20.71 2.36 14.45
CA LEU A 354 20.27 1.18 15.18
C LEU A 354 18.74 1.18 15.33
N PHE A 355 18.19 -0.02 15.47
CA PHE A 355 16.79 -0.22 15.80
C PHE A 355 16.64 -0.81 17.22
N VAL A 356 15.62 -0.34 17.91
CA VAL A 356 15.23 -0.79 19.26
C VAL A 356 13.92 -1.52 19.17
N ASP A 357 13.83 -2.76 19.66
CA ASP A 357 12.58 -3.50 19.75
C ASP A 357 11.69 -2.89 20.83
N GLU A 358 10.60 -2.25 20.44
CA GLU A 358 9.66 -1.58 21.34
C GLU A 358 8.34 -2.36 21.53
N GLU A 359 8.26 -3.62 21.14
CA GLU A 359 7.02 -4.41 21.26
C GLU A 359 6.45 -4.42 22.69
N ILE A 360 7.32 -4.53 23.69
CA ILE A 360 6.93 -4.54 25.12
C ILE A 360 6.63 -3.12 25.59
N SER A 361 7.57 -2.20 25.35
CA SER A 361 7.49 -0.83 25.86
C SER A 361 6.33 -0.06 25.24
N SER A 362 5.96 -0.35 23.98
CA SER A 362 4.83 0.29 23.29
C SER A 362 3.45 -0.25 23.71
N GLY A 363 3.40 -1.44 24.33
CA GLY A 363 2.15 -2.14 24.67
C GLY A 363 1.65 -3.12 23.61
N ILE A 364 2.19 -3.10 22.39
CA ILE A 364 1.71 -3.93 21.27
C ILE A 364 1.77 -5.43 21.60
N ARG A 365 2.82 -5.87 22.33
CA ARG A 365 3.00 -7.29 22.67
C ARG A 365 1.79 -7.91 23.33
N GLN A 366 1.28 -7.29 24.39
CA GLN A 366 0.17 -7.86 25.16
C GLN A 366 -1.09 -8.04 24.32
N MET A 367 -1.32 -7.13 23.38
CA MET A 367 -2.52 -7.08 22.56
C MET A 367 -2.45 -8.00 21.33
N SER A 368 -1.25 -8.31 20.82
CA SER A 368 -1.05 -9.11 19.60
C SER A 368 -0.55 -10.52 19.84
N LEU A 369 -0.16 -10.90 21.07
CA LEU A 369 0.53 -12.16 21.37
C LEU A 369 -0.21 -13.41 20.88
N GLN A 370 -1.55 -13.45 20.97
CA GLN A 370 -2.36 -14.59 20.55
C GLN A 370 -2.85 -14.50 19.10
N ALA A 371 -2.66 -13.36 18.47
CA ALA A 371 -2.99 -13.18 17.06
C ALA A 371 -1.93 -13.85 16.17
N LEU A 372 -2.35 -14.33 15.00
CA LEU A 372 -1.49 -14.63 13.88
C LEU A 372 -1.71 -13.53 12.87
N THR A 373 -0.76 -12.60 12.78
CA THR A 373 -0.89 -11.39 11.98
C THR A 373 -0.21 -11.56 10.63
N PHE A 374 -0.99 -11.55 9.54
CA PHE A 374 -0.45 -11.50 8.19
C PHE A 374 -0.26 -10.06 7.73
N ALA A 375 -1.33 -9.32 7.51
CA ALA A 375 -1.22 -7.94 7.07
C ALA A 375 -1.10 -6.98 8.24
N CYS A 376 -0.20 -6.01 8.12
CA CYS A 376 -0.11 -4.89 9.05
C CYS A 376 0.46 -3.66 8.35
N PHE A 377 0.02 -2.47 8.77
CA PHE A 377 0.53 -1.21 8.26
C PHE A 377 0.30 -0.06 9.22
N PHE A 378 1.04 1.03 8.99
CA PHE A 378 0.84 2.31 9.62
C PHE A 378 -0.12 3.18 8.80
N PHE A 379 -1.09 3.84 9.45
CA PHE A 379 -1.99 4.83 8.85
C PHE A 379 -2.56 5.74 9.94
N ASP A 380 -3.14 6.85 9.57
CA ASP A 380 -3.70 7.85 10.49
C ASP A 380 -5.23 7.83 10.33
N TYR A 381 -5.93 6.93 11.09
CA TYR A 381 -7.34 6.68 10.86
C TYR A 381 -8.26 7.79 11.43
N ASP A 382 -7.79 8.55 12.41
CA ASP A 382 -8.54 9.61 13.07
C ASP A 382 -8.01 11.01 12.74
N LEU A 383 -7.03 11.08 11.85
CA LEU A 383 -6.41 12.32 11.32
C LEU A 383 -5.85 13.24 12.42
N ASP A 384 -5.35 12.65 13.50
CA ASP A 384 -4.72 13.40 14.58
C ASP A 384 -3.25 13.72 14.32
N GLY A 385 -2.67 13.20 13.23
CA GLY A 385 -1.31 13.41 12.76
C GLY A 385 -0.34 12.30 13.17
N ARG A 386 -0.74 11.41 14.06
CA ARG A 386 0.07 10.26 14.47
C ARG A 386 -0.30 9.02 13.66
N LEU A 387 0.71 8.20 13.35
CA LEU A 387 0.46 6.92 12.68
C LEU A 387 -0.02 5.89 13.69
N ASP A 388 -1.22 5.38 13.46
CA ASP A 388 -1.83 4.23 14.12
C ASP A 388 -1.40 2.94 13.43
N ILE A 389 -1.82 1.78 13.96
CA ILE A 389 -1.51 0.48 13.37
C ILE A 389 -2.78 -0.32 13.14
N PHE A 390 -2.90 -0.87 11.94
CA PHE A 390 -3.89 -1.88 11.62
C PHE A 390 -3.23 -3.25 11.48
N ALA A 391 -3.93 -4.32 11.94
CA ALA A 391 -3.50 -5.71 11.83
C ALA A 391 -4.66 -6.62 11.42
N ALA A 392 -4.50 -7.33 10.28
CA ALA A 392 -5.42 -8.37 9.85
C ALA A 392 -4.90 -9.75 10.26
N ASN A 393 -5.72 -10.49 11.00
CA ASN A 393 -5.35 -11.71 11.68
C ASN A 393 -6.10 -12.92 11.15
N GLY A 394 -5.48 -14.10 11.24
CA GLY A 394 -6.10 -15.37 10.89
C GLY A 394 -5.10 -16.52 10.86
N HIS A 395 -5.41 -17.60 11.57
CA HIS A 395 -4.49 -18.73 11.68
C HIS A 395 -4.33 -19.48 10.35
N VAL A 396 -3.22 -20.20 10.16
CA VAL A 396 -2.97 -21.04 8.98
C VAL A 396 -3.61 -22.42 9.08
N SER A 397 -3.78 -22.96 10.28
CA SER A 397 -4.36 -24.29 10.51
C SER A 397 -5.82 -24.18 10.96
N ASP A 398 -6.73 -24.72 10.16
CA ASP A 398 -8.17 -24.78 10.46
C ASP A 398 -8.51 -25.73 11.63
N ASP A 399 -7.59 -26.62 11.98
CA ASP A 399 -7.66 -27.58 13.08
C ASP A 399 -6.85 -27.16 14.34
N ILE A 400 -6.33 -25.93 14.41
CA ILE A 400 -5.48 -25.47 15.52
C ILE A 400 -6.12 -25.65 16.89
N SER A 401 -7.44 -25.49 17.02
CA SER A 401 -8.14 -25.64 18.28
C SER A 401 -8.12 -27.07 18.85
N VAL A 402 -7.73 -28.08 18.05
CA VAL A 402 -7.56 -29.47 18.50
C VAL A 402 -6.36 -29.57 19.47
N VAL A 403 -5.30 -28.84 19.20
CA VAL A 403 -4.04 -28.88 20.01
C VAL A 403 -3.88 -27.64 20.90
N GLN A 404 -4.47 -26.51 20.53
CA GLN A 404 -4.47 -25.27 21.30
C GLN A 404 -5.89 -24.70 21.37
N PRO A 405 -6.73 -25.13 22.33
CA PRO A 405 -8.16 -24.80 22.37
C PRO A 405 -8.48 -23.30 22.48
N THR A 406 -7.54 -22.50 22.99
CA THR A 406 -7.67 -21.04 23.11
C THR A 406 -7.51 -20.32 21.79
N LEU A 407 -6.83 -20.93 20.82
CA LEU A 407 -6.61 -20.35 19.51
C LEU A 407 -7.75 -20.65 18.56
N LYS A 408 -8.04 -19.70 17.68
CA LYS A 408 -9.09 -19.80 16.67
C LYS A 408 -8.50 -19.65 15.27
N TYR A 409 -9.09 -20.35 14.31
CA TYR A 409 -8.72 -20.25 12.89
C TYR A 409 -9.05 -18.86 12.34
N ALA A 410 -10.30 -18.43 12.47
CA ALA A 410 -10.72 -17.07 12.18
C ALA A 410 -10.47 -16.18 13.40
N GLN A 411 -9.87 -15.02 13.20
CA GLN A 411 -9.49 -14.08 14.26
C GLN A 411 -10.00 -12.67 13.92
N PRO A 412 -10.34 -11.83 14.91
CA PRO A 412 -10.69 -10.43 14.67
C PRO A 412 -9.45 -9.63 14.24
N ALA A 413 -9.67 -8.55 13.49
CA ALA A 413 -8.64 -7.55 13.24
C ALA A 413 -8.35 -6.74 14.51
N ILE A 414 -7.16 -6.12 14.56
CA ILE A 414 -6.78 -5.22 15.66
C ILE A 414 -6.46 -3.85 15.09
N LEU A 415 -7.01 -2.81 15.74
CA LEU A 415 -6.68 -1.42 15.49
C LEU A 415 -6.04 -0.83 16.75
N PHE A 416 -4.78 -0.43 16.62
CA PHE A 416 -4.01 0.19 17.69
C PHE A 416 -3.97 1.69 17.47
N HIS A 417 -4.55 2.45 18.39
CA HIS A 417 -4.44 3.91 18.40
C HIS A 417 -3.12 4.36 19.02
N ASN A 418 -2.41 5.24 18.35
CA ASN A 418 -1.16 5.84 18.84
C ASN A 418 -1.48 6.97 19.83
N SER A 419 -1.42 6.67 21.12
CA SER A 419 -1.71 7.63 22.19
C SER A 419 -0.60 8.68 22.40
N GLY A 420 0.41 8.70 21.55
CA GLY A 420 1.63 9.49 21.72
C GLY A 420 2.62 8.85 22.68
N ASN A 421 3.79 9.49 22.85
CA ASN A 421 4.87 8.99 23.71
C ASN A 421 5.27 7.52 23.42
N ARG A 422 5.10 7.09 22.16
CA ARG A 422 5.42 5.72 21.68
C ARG A 422 4.56 4.64 22.37
N LYS A 423 3.29 4.95 22.67
CA LYS A 423 2.33 4.04 23.28
C LYS A 423 1.15 3.79 22.35
N PHE A 424 0.71 2.55 22.31
CA PHE A 424 -0.45 2.14 21.56
C PHE A 424 -1.52 1.56 22.48
N GLU A 425 -2.78 1.77 22.12
CA GLU A 425 -3.96 1.22 22.80
C GLU A 425 -4.81 0.45 21.79
N ASP A 426 -5.33 -0.72 22.16
CA ASP A 426 -6.31 -1.44 21.34
C ASP A 426 -7.66 -0.71 21.40
N THR A 427 -8.05 -0.16 20.26
CA THR A 427 -9.33 0.53 20.09
C THR A 427 -10.34 -0.24 19.25
N SER A 428 -10.02 -1.47 18.84
CA SER A 428 -10.81 -2.29 17.91
C SER A 428 -12.28 -2.44 18.34
N ALA A 429 -12.54 -2.54 19.65
CA ALA A 429 -13.90 -2.63 20.18
C ALA A 429 -14.61 -1.27 20.28
N LYS A 430 -13.87 -0.15 20.22
CA LYS A 430 -14.40 1.21 20.37
C LYS A 430 -14.87 1.79 19.03
N VAL A 431 -14.38 1.26 17.92
CA VAL A 431 -14.61 1.76 16.56
C VAL A 431 -15.64 0.93 15.77
N GLY A 432 -16.60 0.37 16.46
CA GLY A 432 -17.71 -0.39 15.89
C GLY A 432 -17.51 -1.92 15.81
N PRO A 433 -18.56 -2.67 15.48
CA PRO A 433 -18.55 -4.13 15.52
C PRO A 433 -17.82 -4.77 14.32
N ALA A 434 -17.56 -4.04 13.26
CA ALA A 434 -17.02 -4.61 12.03
C ALA A 434 -15.63 -5.23 12.21
N LEU A 435 -14.75 -4.60 12.99
CA LEU A 435 -13.41 -5.14 13.27
C LEU A 435 -13.45 -6.36 14.21
N GLN A 436 -14.51 -6.50 15.01
CA GLN A 436 -14.68 -7.62 15.93
C GLN A 436 -15.16 -8.91 15.25
N GLN A 437 -15.58 -8.85 13.99
CA GLN A 437 -16.01 -10.03 13.24
C GLN A 437 -14.79 -10.85 12.81
N PRO A 438 -14.64 -12.11 13.27
CA PRO A 438 -13.49 -12.91 12.94
C PRO A 438 -13.45 -13.26 11.46
N VAL A 439 -12.27 -13.17 10.87
CA VAL A 439 -11.96 -13.59 9.50
C VAL A 439 -10.65 -14.40 9.49
N VAL A 440 -10.37 -15.11 8.41
CA VAL A 440 -9.04 -15.68 8.19
C VAL A 440 -8.24 -14.67 7.37
N GLY A 441 -7.89 -13.54 8.01
CA GLY A 441 -7.28 -12.39 7.36
C GLY A 441 -5.93 -12.72 6.71
N ARG A 442 -5.66 -12.12 5.53
CA ARG A 442 -4.38 -12.22 4.82
C ARG A 442 -3.93 -10.84 4.36
N GLY A 443 -4.32 -10.39 3.18
CA GLY A 443 -4.04 -9.05 2.69
C GLY A 443 -4.91 -8.01 3.37
N ALA A 444 -4.37 -6.79 3.47
CA ALA A 444 -5.14 -5.61 3.81
C ALA A 444 -4.48 -4.37 3.22
N ALA A 445 -5.28 -3.36 2.94
CA ALA A 445 -4.84 -2.06 2.44
C ALA A 445 -5.76 -0.96 2.97
N TYR A 446 -5.27 0.28 2.95
CA TYR A 446 -6.08 1.47 3.18
C TYR A 446 -6.25 2.28 1.89
N LEU A 447 -7.35 3.01 1.80
CA LEU A 447 -7.67 3.93 0.72
C LEU A 447 -8.73 4.93 1.19
N ASP A 448 -8.82 6.05 0.51
CA ASP A 448 -9.97 6.96 0.61
C ASP A 448 -10.86 6.72 -0.63
N TYR A 449 -11.81 5.73 -0.52
CA TYR A 449 -12.55 5.28 -1.70
C TYR A 449 -13.71 6.21 -2.10
N ASP A 450 -14.23 7.02 -1.17
CA ASP A 450 -15.34 7.95 -1.43
C ASP A 450 -14.91 9.44 -1.44
N ASN A 451 -13.58 9.68 -1.40
CA ASN A 451 -12.93 10.98 -1.50
C ASN A 451 -13.42 11.99 -0.44
N ASP A 452 -13.75 11.51 0.76
CA ASP A 452 -14.17 12.33 1.90
C ASP A 452 -13.01 12.72 2.82
N GLY A 453 -11.81 12.13 2.58
CA GLY A 453 -10.53 12.49 3.16
C GLY A 453 -10.08 11.61 4.30
N ASP A 454 -10.94 10.78 4.90
CA ASP A 454 -10.49 9.77 5.86
C ASP A 454 -10.11 8.45 5.16
N LEU A 455 -9.42 7.59 5.87
CA LEU A 455 -8.90 6.35 5.30
C LEU A 455 -9.77 5.17 5.69
N ASP A 456 -10.25 4.46 4.67
CA ASP A 456 -11.02 3.23 4.76
C ASP A 456 -10.13 2.00 4.74
N LEU A 457 -10.68 0.84 5.06
CA LEU A 457 -9.95 -0.42 5.17
C LEU A 457 -10.48 -1.48 4.21
N LEU A 458 -9.56 -2.10 3.49
CA LEU A 458 -9.78 -3.34 2.75
C LEU A 458 -9.16 -4.51 3.52
N ILE A 459 -9.89 -5.61 3.65
CA ILE A 459 -9.40 -6.86 4.26
C ILE A 459 -9.76 -8.00 3.33
N THR A 460 -8.80 -8.83 2.97
CA THR A 460 -9.04 -10.08 2.27
C THR A 460 -8.98 -11.26 3.24
N ALA A 461 -9.75 -12.29 2.95
CA ALA A 461 -9.81 -13.48 3.78
C ALA A 461 -9.43 -14.72 2.96
N ASN A 462 -8.57 -15.57 3.53
CA ASN A 462 -8.24 -16.85 2.91
C ASN A 462 -9.49 -17.71 2.76
N ASN A 463 -9.76 -18.15 1.53
CA ASN A 463 -10.96 -18.91 1.15
C ASN A 463 -12.28 -18.27 1.61
N GLY A 464 -12.31 -16.95 1.71
CA GLY A 464 -13.43 -16.15 2.21
C GLY A 464 -13.70 -14.89 1.40
N PRO A 465 -14.79 -14.16 1.74
CA PRO A 465 -15.11 -12.89 1.08
C PRO A 465 -14.13 -11.79 1.50
N ALA A 466 -13.85 -10.87 0.58
CA ALA A 466 -13.22 -9.60 0.92
C ALA A 466 -14.18 -8.70 1.71
N ARG A 467 -13.62 -7.69 2.38
CA ARG A 467 -14.39 -6.70 3.14
C ARG A 467 -13.86 -5.30 2.84
N LEU A 468 -14.78 -4.38 2.57
CA LEU A 468 -14.55 -2.94 2.56
C LEU A 468 -15.21 -2.36 3.81
N LEU A 469 -14.41 -1.76 4.68
CA LEU A 469 -14.85 -1.14 5.92
C LEU A 469 -14.69 0.36 5.78
N ARG A 470 -15.82 1.08 5.65
CA ARG A 470 -15.84 2.53 5.58
C ARG A 470 -15.58 3.12 6.96
N ASN A 471 -14.68 4.10 7.01
CA ASN A 471 -14.43 4.91 8.19
C ASN A 471 -15.52 5.98 8.31
N GLU A 472 -16.34 5.90 9.32
CA GLU A 472 -17.38 6.89 9.58
C GLU A 472 -16.86 7.90 10.60
N ASN A 473 -16.88 9.18 10.25
CA ASN A 473 -16.43 10.27 11.10
C ASN A 473 -14.90 10.31 11.38
N GLY A 474 -14.06 9.64 10.63
CA GLY A 474 -12.60 9.78 10.73
C GLY A 474 -12.14 11.19 10.38
N ASN A 475 -12.84 11.86 9.45
CA ASN A 475 -12.54 13.19 8.94
C ASN A 475 -13.04 14.38 9.82
N GLN A 476 -13.13 14.16 11.14
CA GLN A 476 -13.47 15.25 12.08
C GLN A 476 -12.31 16.23 12.28
N ASN A 477 -11.09 15.79 12.08
CA ASN A 477 -9.87 16.60 12.12
C ASN A 477 -9.56 17.24 10.77
N ASP A 478 -8.75 18.32 10.76
CA ASP A 478 -8.22 18.88 9.53
C ASP A 478 -7.21 17.94 8.89
N LEU A 479 -7.06 18.00 7.56
CA LEU A 479 -6.15 17.12 6.84
C LEU A 479 -5.52 17.81 5.62
N LEU A 480 -4.49 17.19 5.07
CA LEU A 480 -3.95 17.47 3.74
C LEU A 480 -3.68 16.15 3.04
N ARG A 481 -4.17 15.98 1.81
CA ARG A 481 -3.77 14.87 0.94
C ARG A 481 -2.85 15.36 -0.17
N VAL A 482 -1.82 14.57 -0.49
CA VAL A 482 -0.76 14.96 -1.43
C VAL A 482 -0.52 13.83 -2.43
N LYS A 483 -0.81 14.08 -3.72
CA LYS A 483 -0.36 13.24 -4.84
C LYS A 483 0.90 13.84 -5.43
N LEU A 484 1.93 13.04 -5.64
CA LEU A 484 3.17 13.46 -6.27
C LEU A 484 3.21 13.07 -7.74
N VAL A 485 3.90 13.88 -8.57
CA VAL A 485 4.14 13.61 -9.98
C VAL A 485 5.60 13.91 -10.28
N GLY A 486 6.40 12.87 -10.46
CA GLY A 486 7.80 12.97 -10.82
C GLY A 486 8.01 13.45 -12.25
N THR A 487 9.17 14.02 -12.51
CA THR A 487 9.61 14.44 -13.85
C THR A 487 11.03 13.97 -14.16
N ARG A 488 11.90 13.94 -13.17
CA ARG A 488 13.24 13.33 -13.18
C ARG A 488 13.26 12.07 -12.34
N SER A 489 12.48 12.05 -11.30
CA SER A 489 12.12 10.86 -10.53
C SER A 489 11.12 10.02 -11.31
N ASN A 490 10.89 8.77 -10.86
CA ASN A 490 9.77 7.97 -11.37
C ASN A 490 8.45 8.75 -11.30
N ARG A 491 7.53 8.43 -12.19
CA ARG A 491 6.32 9.21 -12.45
C ARG A 491 5.44 9.43 -11.22
N GLU A 492 5.37 8.48 -10.33
CA GLU A 492 4.52 8.51 -9.12
C GLU A 492 5.24 9.05 -7.89
N GLY A 493 6.55 9.35 -8.02
CA GLY A 493 7.36 9.83 -6.90
C GLY A 493 7.58 8.78 -5.82
N ILE A 494 7.52 7.49 -6.15
CA ILE A 494 7.81 6.40 -5.21
C ILE A 494 9.24 6.58 -4.69
N GLY A 495 9.39 6.57 -3.35
CA GLY A 495 10.63 6.92 -2.66
C GLY A 495 10.73 8.39 -2.22
N ALA A 496 9.85 9.27 -2.71
CA ALA A 496 9.85 10.67 -2.27
C ALA A 496 9.42 10.79 -0.82
N LYS A 497 10.20 11.54 -0.02
CA LYS A 497 9.90 11.87 1.37
C LYS A 497 9.23 13.25 1.47
N VAL A 498 8.07 13.32 2.08
CA VAL A 498 7.31 14.55 2.32
C VAL A 498 7.27 14.82 3.81
N THR A 499 7.87 15.94 4.21
CA THR A 499 7.79 16.43 5.59
C THR A 499 6.82 17.60 5.65
N LEU A 500 5.69 17.42 6.31
CA LEU A 500 4.73 18.45 6.60
C LEU A 500 5.08 19.12 7.93
N THR A 501 5.07 20.48 7.96
CA THR A 501 5.23 21.26 9.19
C THR A 501 3.96 22.04 9.45
N THR A 502 3.35 21.81 10.60
CA THR A 502 2.15 22.51 11.06
C THR A 502 2.48 23.92 11.56
N SER A 503 1.47 24.78 11.71
CA SER A 503 1.62 26.12 12.32
C SER A 503 2.16 26.08 13.76
N ALA A 504 1.93 24.99 14.48
CA ALA A 504 2.45 24.75 15.82
C ALA A 504 3.90 24.20 15.83
N GLY A 505 4.50 23.96 14.65
CA GLY A 505 5.87 23.45 14.52
C GLY A 505 6.01 21.93 14.59
N ALA A 506 4.91 21.17 14.66
CA ALA A 506 4.96 19.70 14.57
C ALA A 506 5.39 19.30 13.16
N ARG A 507 6.26 18.29 13.06
CA ARG A 507 6.76 17.75 11.79
C ARG A 507 6.22 16.34 11.60
N LEU A 508 5.64 16.06 10.46
CA LEU A 508 5.06 14.78 10.08
C LEU A 508 5.77 14.29 8.81
N LEU A 509 6.47 13.17 8.89
CA LEU A 509 7.14 12.56 7.74
C LEU A 509 6.26 11.44 7.16
N ARG A 510 6.06 11.48 5.85
CA ARG A 510 5.46 10.39 5.06
C ARG A 510 6.33 10.14 3.82
N MET A 511 6.31 8.92 3.31
CA MET A 511 7.01 8.53 2.09
C MET A 511 6.03 7.88 1.13
N VAL A 512 6.10 8.24 -0.16
CA VAL A 512 5.38 7.49 -1.19
C VAL A 512 6.06 6.13 -1.36
N LYS A 513 5.32 5.07 -1.13
CA LYS A 513 5.87 3.71 -1.08
C LYS A 513 4.95 2.69 -1.72
N THR A 514 5.52 1.64 -2.24
CA THR A 514 4.88 0.39 -2.59
C THR A 514 5.29 -0.70 -1.61
N GLY A 515 4.68 -1.88 -1.68
CA GLY A 515 5.11 -3.03 -0.88
C GLY A 515 5.00 -2.81 0.62
N SER A 516 3.81 -2.51 1.11
CA SER A 516 3.46 -2.52 2.53
C SER A 516 2.50 -3.65 2.83
N SER A 517 2.29 -3.96 4.12
CA SER A 517 1.34 -5.00 4.52
C SER A 517 1.83 -6.42 4.16
N TYR A 518 0.94 -7.31 3.76
CA TYR A 518 1.24 -8.66 3.29
C TYR A 518 0.63 -8.85 1.91
N ALA A 519 1.49 -9.12 0.92
CA ALA A 519 1.07 -9.41 -0.45
C ALA A 519 0.12 -8.35 -1.05
N SER A 520 0.16 -7.12 -0.53
CA SER A 520 -0.82 -6.07 -0.79
C SER A 520 -0.15 -4.70 -0.93
N GLN A 521 -0.92 -3.72 -1.42
CA GLN A 521 -0.48 -2.34 -1.54
C GLN A 521 -1.64 -1.38 -1.28
N SER A 522 -1.43 -0.39 -0.41
CA SER A 522 -2.35 0.72 -0.17
C SER A 522 -2.22 1.81 -1.24
N GLU A 523 -3.10 2.80 -1.21
CA GLU A 523 -3.05 3.95 -2.13
C GLU A 523 -1.72 4.71 -2.03
N LEU A 524 -1.26 5.30 -3.15
CA LEU A 524 -0.03 6.09 -3.22
C LEU A 524 -0.17 7.53 -2.68
N PRO A 525 -1.33 8.22 -2.80
CA PRO A 525 -1.50 9.54 -2.22
C PRO A 525 -1.24 9.54 -0.71
N LEU A 526 -0.47 10.53 -0.25
CA LEU A 526 -0.13 10.68 1.16
C LEU A 526 -1.23 11.44 1.90
N THR A 527 -1.67 10.91 3.05
CA THR A 527 -2.62 11.57 3.95
C THR A 527 -1.92 12.05 5.22
N PHE A 528 -2.11 13.32 5.56
CA PHE A 528 -1.61 13.97 6.76
C PHE A 528 -2.78 14.46 7.60
N GLY A 529 -3.02 13.87 8.75
CA GLY A 529 -3.90 14.43 9.76
C GLY A 529 -3.28 15.68 10.38
N LEU A 530 -4.08 16.69 10.62
CA LEU A 530 -3.62 17.97 11.15
C LEU A 530 -4.24 18.29 12.54
N GLY A 531 -4.98 17.32 13.09
CA GLY A 531 -5.67 17.46 14.35
C GLY A 531 -6.84 18.44 14.29
N LYS A 532 -7.29 18.91 15.44
CA LYS A 532 -8.53 19.66 15.59
C LYS A 532 -8.68 20.82 14.60
N PRO A 533 -9.89 21.03 14.07
CA PRO A 533 -10.17 22.08 13.10
C PRO A 533 -9.83 23.49 13.62
N GLU A 534 -9.17 24.26 12.77
CA GLU A 534 -8.81 25.64 13.04
C GLU A 534 -9.03 26.49 11.79
N ALA A 535 -9.83 27.55 11.89
CA ALA A 535 -10.14 28.43 10.77
C ALA A 535 -8.86 29.08 10.21
N GLY A 536 -8.63 28.91 8.91
CA GLY A 536 -7.45 29.48 8.24
C GLY A 536 -6.14 28.75 8.52
N LYS A 537 -6.19 27.53 9.06
CA LYS A 537 -5.01 26.68 9.26
C LYS A 537 -4.26 26.51 7.96
N THR A 538 -2.97 26.79 8.00
CA THR A 538 -2.05 26.55 6.89
C THR A 538 -0.85 25.75 7.35
N VAL A 539 -0.30 24.99 6.44
CA VAL A 539 0.90 24.17 6.64
C VAL A 539 1.97 24.48 5.60
N SER A 540 3.16 24.00 5.81
CA SER A 540 4.22 23.94 4.80
C SER A 540 4.65 22.49 4.58
N ILE A 541 5.11 22.17 3.37
CA ILE A 541 5.68 20.87 3.06
C ILE A 541 7.06 21.05 2.43
N GLU A 542 7.96 20.16 2.78
CA GLU A 542 9.25 19.94 2.14
C GLU A 542 9.22 18.55 1.48
N ILE A 543 9.59 18.48 0.21
CA ILE A 543 9.63 17.22 -0.56
C ILE A 543 11.07 16.97 -0.96
N ILE A 544 11.57 15.79 -0.62
CA ILE A 544 12.84 15.27 -1.13
C ILE A 544 12.50 14.17 -2.12
N TRP A 545 12.75 14.44 -3.39
CA TRP A 545 12.48 13.51 -4.49
C TRP A 545 13.61 12.49 -4.65
N PRO A 546 13.35 11.28 -5.18
CA PRO A 546 14.41 10.30 -5.50
C PRO A 546 15.54 10.85 -6.37
N SER A 547 15.24 11.76 -7.28
CA SER A 547 16.22 12.47 -8.10
C SER A 547 17.19 13.37 -7.33
N GLY A 548 17.01 13.55 -6.01
CA GLY A 548 17.71 14.51 -5.16
C GLY A 548 17.17 15.94 -5.26
N GLN A 549 16.19 16.23 -6.12
CA GLN A 549 15.47 17.50 -6.16
C GLN A 549 14.78 17.76 -4.82
N LYS A 550 14.74 19.05 -4.40
CA LYS A 550 14.00 19.49 -3.20
C LYS A 550 13.01 20.56 -3.58
N ASP A 551 11.77 20.39 -3.16
CA ASP A 551 10.72 21.38 -3.31
C ASP A 551 10.22 21.81 -1.93
N SER A 552 9.96 23.11 -1.76
CA SER A 552 9.42 23.68 -0.52
C SER A 552 8.21 24.52 -0.83
N LEU A 553 7.08 24.18 -0.24
CA LEU A 553 5.80 24.85 -0.45
C LEU A 553 5.26 25.35 0.90
N SER A 554 4.72 26.54 0.93
CA SER A 554 4.24 27.15 2.17
C SER A 554 2.84 27.74 2.03
N LYS A 555 2.17 27.99 3.15
CA LYS A 555 0.81 28.56 3.22
C LYS A 555 -0.22 27.70 2.47
N ILE A 556 -0.08 26.39 2.54
CA ILE A 556 -1.05 25.44 1.99
C ILE A 556 -2.22 25.37 2.97
N SER A 557 -3.43 25.61 2.50
CA SER A 557 -4.63 25.51 3.34
C SER A 557 -4.93 24.05 3.68
N ALA A 558 -5.44 23.81 4.88
CA ALA A 558 -5.98 22.51 5.26
C ALA A 558 -7.21 22.12 4.41
N ASP A 559 -7.65 20.89 4.54
CA ASP A 559 -8.83 20.29 3.88
C ASP A 559 -8.76 20.35 2.35
N GLN A 560 -7.58 20.01 1.81
CA GLN A 560 -7.33 19.97 0.38
C GLN A 560 -6.65 18.68 -0.05
N PHE A 561 -6.95 18.25 -1.27
CA PHE A 561 -6.15 17.31 -2.03
C PHE A 561 -5.33 18.11 -3.05
N ILE A 562 -4.02 18.07 -2.93
CA ILE A 562 -3.10 18.78 -3.83
C ILE A 562 -2.31 17.78 -4.67
N THR A 563 -2.03 18.15 -5.92
CA THR A 563 -1.08 17.45 -6.76
C THR A 563 0.17 18.32 -6.91
N VAL A 564 1.32 17.79 -6.52
CA VAL A 564 2.60 18.47 -6.59
C VAL A 564 3.46 17.81 -7.66
N LYS A 565 3.92 18.62 -8.63
CA LYS A 565 4.82 18.16 -9.69
C LYS A 565 6.24 18.59 -9.38
N GLU A 566 7.16 17.65 -9.48
CA GLU A 566 8.60 17.84 -9.23
C GLU A 566 9.15 19.08 -9.95
N GLY A 567 9.76 20.00 -9.19
CA GLY A 567 10.34 21.25 -9.69
C GLY A 567 9.33 22.29 -10.18
N SER A 568 8.02 22.02 -10.11
CA SER A 568 6.96 22.93 -10.60
C SER A 568 6.00 23.40 -9.49
N GLY A 569 6.01 22.74 -8.32
CA GLY A 569 5.11 23.05 -7.22
C GLY A 569 3.69 22.49 -7.42
N ILE A 570 2.69 23.12 -6.80
CA ILE A 570 1.29 22.67 -6.86
C ILE A 570 0.73 22.94 -8.26
N ILE A 571 0.33 21.89 -8.96
CA ILE A 571 -0.28 21.95 -10.31
C ILE A 571 -1.80 21.78 -10.28
N ALA A 572 -2.35 21.20 -9.22
CA ALA A 572 -3.78 21.08 -8.99
C ALA A 572 -4.07 21.10 -7.48
N ALA A 573 -5.22 21.66 -7.10
CA ALA A 573 -5.74 21.61 -5.74
C ALA A 573 -7.26 21.55 -5.78
N ARG A 574 -7.85 20.65 -5.00
CA ARG A 574 -9.29 20.55 -4.82
C ARG A 574 -9.63 20.47 -3.33
N PRO A 575 -10.71 21.13 -2.89
CA PRO A 575 -11.16 20.97 -1.52
C PRO A 575 -11.66 19.54 -1.30
N ILE A 576 -11.42 19.01 -0.12
CA ILE A 576 -11.99 17.75 0.34
C ILE A 576 -13.34 18.06 1.01
N ALA A 577 -14.35 17.26 0.66
CA ALA A 577 -15.71 17.44 1.19
C ALA A 577 -15.85 16.81 2.58
N VAL A 578 -15.18 17.38 3.59
CA VAL A 578 -15.31 16.91 4.98
C VAL A 578 -16.74 17.05 5.49
N GLY A 579 -17.27 16.02 6.14
CA GLY A 579 -18.59 16.01 6.80
C GLY A 579 -19.79 15.70 5.90
N LYS A 580 -19.60 15.03 4.77
CA LYS A 580 -20.68 14.34 4.07
C LYS A 580 -20.62 12.86 4.39
N SER A 581 -21.51 12.35 5.23
CA SER A 581 -21.93 10.94 5.07
C SER A 581 -22.62 10.84 3.72
N THR A 582 -22.02 10.15 2.78
CA THR A 582 -22.72 9.78 1.52
C THR A 582 -23.92 8.90 1.87
N PRO A 583 -25.10 9.08 1.27
CA PRO A 583 -26.34 8.42 1.67
C PRO A 583 -26.31 6.90 1.56
#